data_aae99fd6c4e04c13a07687af58ec8e50
#
_entry.id   aae99fd6c4e04c13a07687af58ec8e50
#
_cell.length_a   1.000
_cell.length_b   1.000
_cell.length_c   1.000
_cell.angle_alpha   90.00
_cell.angle_beta   90.00
_cell.angle_gamma   90.00
#
_symmetry.space_group_name_H-M   'P 1'
#
loop_
_entity.id
_entity.type
_entity.pdbx_description
1 polymer ?
#
loop_
_entity_poly.entity_id
_entity_poly.type
_entity_poly.pdbx_seq_one_letter_code
_entity_poly.pdbx_strand_id
1 'polypeptide(L)'
;LKLAMVEMEPAHAPLMPAELSGGMVKRVALARALALEPELLLLDEPTAGLDPDRSASFIRLIRALHRELGLTVVLVTHDLDTLAQMATSVAVLAERRIVSHASLADTLAYDHPFVARFFSGLQARCGQPRGAGAG
;
A
#
# COMPACT_ATOMS: atom_id res chain seq x y z
N LEU A 1 3.79 19.51 -13.49
CA LEU A 1 3.00 18.36 -13.95
C LEU A 1 3.05 17.18 -12.97
N LYS A 2 4.24 16.69 -12.55
CA LYS A 2 4.35 15.52 -11.64
C LYS A 2 3.76 15.77 -10.24
N LEU A 3 3.83 17.00 -9.71
CA LEU A 3 3.19 17.36 -8.44
C LEU A 3 1.65 17.27 -8.53
N ALA A 4 1.06 17.66 -9.63
CA ALA A 4 -0.38 17.52 -9.85
C ALA A 4 -0.82 16.06 -9.89
N MET A 5 0.00 15.16 -10.44
CA MET A 5 -0.28 13.71 -10.48
C MET A 5 -0.37 13.09 -9.07
N VAL A 6 0.29 13.69 -8.09
CA VAL A 6 0.25 13.23 -6.68
C VAL A 6 -0.68 14.09 -5.83
N GLU A 7 -1.58 14.83 -6.45
CA GLU A 7 -2.59 15.68 -5.79
C GLU A 7 -1.96 16.74 -4.86
N MET A 8 -0.81 17.29 -5.26
CA MET A 8 -0.19 18.42 -4.58
C MET A 8 -0.64 19.72 -5.23
N GLU A 9 -1.11 20.66 -4.41
CA GLU A 9 -1.51 21.98 -4.88
C GLU A 9 -0.29 22.78 -5.35
N PRO A 10 -0.41 23.59 -6.42
CA PRO A 10 0.69 24.43 -6.91
C PRO A 10 1.29 25.36 -5.84
N ALA A 11 0.46 25.81 -4.90
CA ALA A 11 0.90 26.66 -3.79
C ALA A 11 1.95 26.01 -2.88
N HIS A 12 2.01 24.66 -2.85
CA HIS A 12 3.00 23.93 -2.05
C HIS A 12 4.34 23.70 -2.77
N ALA A 13 4.40 24.00 -4.09
CA ALA A 13 5.63 23.77 -4.87
C ALA A 13 6.87 24.50 -4.37
N PRO A 14 6.78 25.75 -3.86
CA PRO A 14 7.95 26.48 -3.34
C PRO A 14 8.36 26.11 -1.92
N LEU A 15 7.56 25.27 -1.20
CA LEU A 15 7.82 24.95 0.19
C LEU A 15 9.05 24.04 0.34
N MET A 16 9.81 24.29 1.38
CA MET A 16 10.92 23.43 1.78
C MET A 16 10.39 22.14 2.44
N PRO A 17 11.13 21.02 2.38
CA PRO A 17 10.69 19.77 2.99
C PRO A 17 10.29 19.87 4.47
N ALA A 18 10.92 20.74 5.24
CA ALA A 18 10.62 20.99 6.66
C ALA A 18 9.25 21.67 6.88
N GLU A 19 8.69 22.30 5.86
CA GLU A 19 7.40 22.99 5.90
C GLU A 19 6.23 22.08 5.46
N LEU A 20 6.55 20.89 4.98
CA LEU A 20 5.56 19.92 4.48
C LEU A 20 5.05 19.04 5.62
N SER A 21 3.75 18.73 5.58
CA SER A 21 3.20 17.68 6.45
C SER A 21 3.75 16.29 6.05
N GLY A 22 3.68 15.31 6.95
CA GLY A 22 4.15 13.94 6.67
C GLY A 22 3.51 13.33 5.41
N GLY A 23 2.21 13.56 5.21
CA GLY A 23 1.51 13.13 3.99
C GLY A 23 2.00 13.84 2.73
N MET A 24 2.28 15.14 2.81
CA MET A 24 2.83 15.92 1.70
C MET A 24 4.25 15.45 1.34
N VAL A 25 5.09 15.16 2.34
CA VAL A 25 6.44 14.60 2.11
C VAL A 25 6.37 13.30 1.32
N LYS A 26 5.44 12.39 1.67
CA LYS A 26 5.23 11.12 0.95
C LYS A 26 4.75 11.33 -0.48
N ARG A 27 3.85 12.29 -0.71
CA ARG A 27 3.38 12.67 -2.06
C ARG A 27 4.50 13.24 -2.91
N VAL A 28 5.33 14.13 -2.36
CA VAL A 28 6.50 14.69 -3.07
C VAL A 28 7.53 13.60 -3.37
N ALA A 29 7.78 12.68 -2.44
CA ALA A 29 8.66 11.54 -2.67
C ALA A 29 8.14 10.64 -3.82
N LEU A 30 6.84 10.40 -3.87
CA LEU A 30 6.19 9.68 -4.96
C LEU A 30 6.33 10.44 -6.30
N ALA A 31 6.08 11.76 -6.32
CA ALA A 31 6.28 12.58 -7.52
C ALA A 31 7.72 12.52 -8.03
N ARG A 32 8.69 12.53 -7.12
CA ARG A 32 10.11 12.38 -7.45
C ARG A 32 10.41 11.02 -8.07
N ALA A 33 9.86 9.94 -7.51
CA ALA A 33 10.03 8.59 -8.05
C ALA A 33 9.43 8.47 -9.46
N LEU A 34 8.30 9.15 -9.73
CA LEU A 34 7.63 9.17 -11.02
C LEU A 34 8.27 10.12 -12.05
N ALA A 35 9.25 10.94 -11.65
CA ALA A 35 9.86 11.94 -12.53
C ALA A 35 10.57 11.32 -13.76
N LEU A 36 11.14 10.13 -13.57
CA LEU A 36 11.86 9.37 -14.62
C LEU A 36 10.97 8.38 -15.38
N GLU A 37 9.67 8.44 -15.18
CA GLU A 37 8.67 7.57 -15.86
C GLU A 37 9.02 6.08 -15.74
N PRO A 38 9.17 5.57 -14.51
CA PRO A 38 9.58 4.18 -14.27
C PRO A 38 8.48 3.21 -14.69
N GLU A 39 8.87 1.99 -15.06
CA GLU A 39 7.93 0.87 -15.24
C GLU A 39 7.68 0.12 -13.92
N LEU A 40 8.61 0.22 -12.98
CA LEU A 40 8.58 -0.43 -11.67
C LEU A 40 8.69 0.62 -10.56
N LEU A 41 7.74 0.60 -9.63
CA LEU A 41 7.71 1.43 -8.44
C LEU A 41 7.89 0.56 -7.19
N LEU A 42 8.94 0.84 -6.42
CA LEU A 42 9.21 0.17 -5.15
C LEU A 42 8.79 1.08 -3.99
N LEU A 43 7.94 0.58 -3.11
CA LEU A 43 7.41 1.30 -1.95
C LEU A 43 7.70 0.52 -0.68
N ASP A 44 8.41 1.16 0.24
CA ASP A 44 8.72 0.60 1.56
C ASP A 44 7.93 1.36 2.62
N GLU A 45 7.01 0.65 3.30
CA GLU A 45 6.13 1.19 4.34
C GLU A 45 5.48 2.55 3.97
N PRO A 46 4.80 2.65 2.81
CA PRO A 46 4.37 3.94 2.27
C PRO A 46 3.35 4.67 3.14
N THR A 47 2.60 3.96 3.97
CA THR A 47 1.57 4.52 4.87
C THR A 47 2.06 4.74 6.30
N ALA A 48 3.29 4.33 6.63
CA ALA A 48 3.83 4.48 7.97
C ALA A 48 3.82 5.95 8.44
N GLY A 49 3.33 6.17 9.67
CA GLY A 49 3.24 7.51 10.27
C GLY A 49 2.09 8.38 9.75
N LEU A 50 1.20 7.85 8.90
CA LEU A 50 -0.04 8.51 8.50
C LEU A 50 -1.20 8.04 9.37
N ASP A 51 -2.16 8.94 9.62
CA ASP A 51 -3.46 8.56 10.18
C ASP A 51 -4.26 7.72 9.17
N PRO A 52 -5.32 7.01 9.61
CA PRO A 52 -6.09 6.11 8.75
C PRO A 52 -6.65 6.78 7.48
N ASP A 53 -7.16 8.01 7.59
CA ASP A 53 -7.78 8.72 6.46
C ASP A 53 -6.75 9.11 5.41
N ARG A 54 -5.58 9.60 5.86
CA ARG A 54 -4.45 9.94 4.99
C ARG A 54 -3.84 8.70 4.36
N SER A 55 -3.73 7.60 5.11
CA SER A 55 -3.30 6.30 4.59
C SER A 55 -4.22 5.84 3.47
N ALA A 56 -5.52 5.81 3.70
CA ALA A 56 -6.51 5.43 2.70
C ALA A 56 -6.46 6.33 1.44
N SER A 57 -6.30 7.65 1.64
CA SER A 57 -6.13 8.60 0.53
C SER A 57 -4.86 8.31 -0.29
N PHE A 58 -3.74 8.06 0.39
CA PHE A 58 -2.47 7.77 -0.28
C PHE A 58 -2.51 6.43 -1.05
N ILE A 59 -3.15 5.41 -0.50
CA ILE A 59 -3.36 4.12 -1.18
C ILE A 59 -4.23 4.29 -2.43
N ARG A 60 -5.32 5.06 -2.35
CA ARG A 60 -6.16 5.37 -3.53
C ARG A 60 -5.34 6.04 -4.63
N LEU A 61 -4.48 7.00 -4.27
CA LEU A 61 -3.58 7.66 -5.20
C LEU A 61 -2.64 6.67 -5.90
N ILE A 62 -1.96 5.80 -5.15
CA ILE A 62 -1.05 4.79 -5.73
C ILE A 62 -1.81 3.87 -6.68
N ARG A 63 -3.03 3.44 -6.32
CA ARG A 63 -3.87 2.60 -7.19
C ARG A 63 -4.29 3.30 -8.48
N ALA A 64 -4.60 4.60 -8.40
CA ALA A 64 -4.91 5.40 -9.59
C ALA A 64 -3.70 5.48 -10.51
N LEU A 65 -2.54 5.83 -9.98
CA LEU A 65 -1.28 5.91 -10.75
C LEU A 65 -0.88 4.56 -11.36
N HIS A 66 -1.01 3.47 -10.61
CA HIS A 66 -0.79 2.12 -11.14
C HIS A 66 -1.64 1.84 -12.39
N ARG A 67 -2.94 2.17 -12.33
CA ARG A 67 -3.86 1.94 -13.46
C ARG A 67 -3.61 2.87 -14.65
N GLU A 68 -3.36 4.15 -14.37
CA GLU A 68 -3.22 5.18 -15.40
C GLU A 68 -1.88 5.09 -16.13
N LEU A 69 -0.82 4.72 -15.42
CA LEU A 69 0.54 4.67 -15.95
C LEU A 69 1.00 3.25 -16.33
N GLY A 70 0.22 2.22 -16.01
CA GLY A 70 0.60 0.84 -16.25
C GLY A 70 1.81 0.37 -15.41
N LEU A 71 2.03 0.99 -14.24
CA LEU A 71 3.17 0.68 -13.37
C LEU A 71 3.08 -0.73 -12.78
N THR A 72 4.21 -1.42 -12.71
CA THR A 72 4.35 -2.52 -11.75
C THR A 72 4.69 -1.94 -10.38
N VAL A 73 3.93 -2.30 -9.35
CA VAL A 73 4.17 -1.83 -7.98
C VAL A 73 4.59 -2.99 -7.09
N VAL A 74 5.74 -2.88 -6.46
CA VAL A 74 6.19 -3.76 -5.38
C VAL A 74 6.11 -2.98 -4.07
N LEU A 75 5.35 -3.51 -3.13
CA LEU A 75 5.05 -2.88 -1.86
C LEU A 75 5.55 -3.75 -0.72
N VAL A 76 6.35 -3.18 0.17
CA VAL A 76 6.70 -3.79 1.45
C VAL A 76 5.86 -3.11 2.54
N THR A 77 5.11 -3.88 3.30
CA THR A 77 4.31 -3.36 4.41
C THR A 77 4.01 -4.43 5.45
N HIS A 78 3.81 -4.00 6.69
CA HIS A 78 3.22 -4.80 7.76
C HIS A 78 1.77 -4.38 8.05
N ASP A 79 1.25 -3.37 7.33
CA ASP A 79 -0.14 -2.94 7.45
C ASP A 79 -1.06 -3.84 6.62
N LEU A 80 -1.87 -4.63 7.30
CA LEU A 80 -2.78 -5.60 6.69
C LEU A 80 -3.90 -4.94 5.87
N ASP A 81 -4.31 -3.72 6.22
CA ASP A 81 -5.35 -2.99 5.47
C ASP A 81 -4.79 -2.49 4.14
N THR A 82 -3.58 -1.97 4.13
CA THR A 82 -2.86 -1.60 2.91
C THR A 82 -2.66 -2.83 2.01
N LEU A 83 -2.21 -3.96 2.58
CA LEU A 83 -2.01 -5.20 1.85
C LEU A 83 -3.30 -5.70 1.22
N ALA A 84 -4.40 -5.75 1.97
CA ALA A 84 -5.70 -6.20 1.48
C ALA A 84 -6.27 -5.31 0.35
N GLN A 85 -5.94 -4.02 0.34
CA GLN A 85 -6.40 -3.08 -0.67
C GLN A 85 -5.54 -3.07 -1.94
N MET A 86 -4.26 -3.41 -1.83
CA MET A 86 -3.27 -3.23 -2.91
C MET A 86 -2.84 -4.53 -3.57
N ALA A 87 -2.70 -5.60 -2.79
CA ALA A 87 -2.01 -6.78 -3.26
C ALA A 87 -2.85 -7.61 -4.24
N THR A 88 -2.29 -7.90 -5.40
CA THR A 88 -2.75 -8.94 -6.32
C THR A 88 -2.03 -10.26 -6.05
N SER A 89 -0.80 -10.18 -5.57
CA SER A 89 0.04 -11.31 -5.16
C SER A 89 0.84 -10.91 -3.92
N VAL A 90 1.06 -11.85 -3.03
CA VAL A 90 1.76 -11.65 -1.75
C VAL A 90 2.95 -12.58 -1.65
N ALA A 91 4.14 -12.01 -1.42
CA ALA A 91 5.33 -12.76 -1.06
C ALA A 91 5.57 -12.62 0.44
N VAL A 92 5.56 -13.71 1.17
CA VAL A 92 5.81 -13.73 2.62
C VAL A 92 7.27 -14.04 2.86
N LEU A 93 7.99 -13.08 3.44
CA LEU A 93 9.40 -13.24 3.85
C LEU A 93 9.46 -13.64 5.33
N ALA A 94 9.89 -14.85 5.58
CA ALA A 94 10.16 -15.38 6.92
C ALA A 94 11.38 -16.30 6.87
N GLU A 95 12.04 -16.51 8.00
CA GLU A 95 13.19 -17.42 8.09
C GLU A 95 14.31 -17.12 7.04
N ARG A 96 14.49 -15.84 6.70
CA ARG A 96 15.45 -15.35 5.68
C ARG A 96 15.19 -15.87 4.26
N ARG A 97 13.97 -16.27 3.95
CA ARG A 97 13.56 -16.76 2.63
C ARG A 97 12.09 -16.38 2.35
N ILE A 98 11.70 -16.46 1.10
CA ILE A 98 10.29 -16.38 0.73
C ILE A 98 9.67 -17.75 1.03
N VAL A 99 8.75 -17.78 2.01
CA VAL A 99 8.06 -19.01 2.44
C VAL A 99 6.77 -19.24 1.68
N SER A 100 6.17 -18.18 1.12
CA SER A 100 4.99 -18.24 0.26
C SER A 100 5.03 -17.12 -0.76
N HIS A 101 4.55 -17.39 -1.98
CA HIS A 101 4.28 -16.40 -3.02
C HIS A 101 3.01 -16.82 -3.77
N ALA A 102 1.90 -16.18 -3.47
CA ALA A 102 0.59 -16.58 -3.95
C ALA A 102 -0.40 -15.40 -3.93
N SER A 103 -1.66 -15.64 -4.32
CA SER A 103 -2.74 -14.68 -4.06
C SER A 103 -2.89 -14.43 -2.55
N LEU A 104 -3.53 -13.33 -2.16
CA LEU A 104 -3.81 -13.08 -0.75
C LEU A 104 -4.63 -14.21 -0.13
N ALA A 105 -5.63 -14.73 -0.85
CA ALA A 105 -6.49 -15.81 -0.37
C ALA A 105 -5.69 -17.10 -0.12
N ASP A 106 -4.86 -17.51 -1.07
CA ASP A 106 -4.02 -18.70 -0.92
C ASP A 106 -2.94 -18.51 0.16
N THR A 107 -2.41 -17.29 0.29
CA THR A 107 -1.47 -16.95 1.37
C THR A 107 -2.12 -17.09 2.75
N LEU A 108 -3.36 -16.62 2.91
CA LEU A 108 -4.11 -16.75 4.17
C LEU A 108 -4.42 -18.21 4.53
N ALA A 109 -4.54 -19.09 3.53
CA ALA A 109 -4.78 -20.52 3.71
C ALA A 109 -3.48 -21.33 3.89
N TYR A 110 -2.31 -20.70 3.70
CA TYR A 110 -1.04 -21.41 3.78
C TYR A 110 -0.70 -21.80 5.22
N ASP A 111 -0.47 -23.11 5.43
CA ASP A 111 -0.13 -23.68 6.75
C ASP A 111 1.32 -23.38 7.12
N HIS A 112 1.53 -22.22 7.74
CA HIS A 112 2.83 -21.79 8.24
C HIS A 112 2.66 -20.95 9.52
N PRO A 113 3.43 -21.21 10.61
CA PRO A 113 3.26 -20.54 11.90
C PRO A 113 3.36 -19.00 11.82
N PHE A 114 4.27 -18.49 11.01
CA PHE A 114 4.41 -17.06 10.80
C PHE A 114 3.18 -16.46 10.09
N VAL A 115 2.68 -17.13 9.05
CA VAL A 115 1.49 -16.69 8.30
C VAL A 115 0.27 -16.66 9.19
N ALA A 116 0.00 -17.74 9.93
CA ALA A 116 -1.11 -17.82 10.86
C ALA A 116 -1.08 -16.70 11.91
N ARG A 117 0.07 -16.42 12.48
CA ARG A 117 0.23 -15.37 13.49
C ARG A 117 0.12 -13.96 12.87
N PHE A 118 0.78 -13.71 11.74
CA PHE A 118 0.84 -12.38 11.13
C PHE A 118 -0.52 -11.97 10.56
N PHE A 119 -1.19 -12.90 9.89
CA PHE A 119 -2.47 -12.63 9.22
C PHE A 119 -3.72 -12.93 10.08
N SER A 120 -3.56 -13.24 11.38
CA SER A 120 -4.69 -13.57 12.26
C SER A 120 -5.81 -12.52 12.25
N GLY A 121 -5.47 -11.24 12.19
CA GLY A 121 -6.44 -10.15 12.12
C GLY A 121 -7.24 -10.11 10.80
N LEU A 122 -6.65 -10.47 9.67
CA LEU A 122 -7.33 -10.58 8.37
C LEU A 122 -8.17 -11.85 8.28
N GLN A 123 -7.65 -12.98 8.77
CA GLN A 123 -8.39 -14.25 8.80
C GLN A 123 -9.69 -14.12 9.59
N ALA A 124 -9.66 -13.43 10.74
CA ALA A 124 -10.85 -13.16 11.53
C ALA A 124 -11.90 -12.33 10.79
N ARG A 125 -11.48 -11.37 9.96
CA ARG A 125 -12.38 -10.53 9.15
C ARG A 125 -12.93 -11.27 7.92
N CYS A 126 -12.12 -12.10 7.28
CA CYS A 126 -12.53 -12.89 6.11
C CYS A 126 -13.39 -14.11 6.47
N GLY A 127 -13.23 -14.65 7.69
CA GLY A 127 -13.98 -15.79 8.20
C GLY A 127 -15.37 -15.47 8.77
N GLN A 128 -15.72 -14.20 8.94
CA GLN A 128 -17.09 -13.83 9.31
C GLN A 128 -17.99 -13.80 8.07
N PRO A 129 -19.03 -14.67 7.95
CA PRO A 129 -20.03 -14.52 6.92
C PRO A 129 -20.64 -13.12 7.09
N ARG A 130 -20.68 -12.35 6.00
CA ARG A 130 -21.42 -11.07 5.97
C ARG A 130 -22.83 -11.39 6.46
N GLY A 131 -23.14 -10.93 7.67
CA GLY A 131 -24.46 -11.15 8.28
C GLY A 131 -25.51 -10.74 7.27
N ALA A 132 -26.40 -11.70 6.97
CA ALA A 132 -27.61 -11.44 6.25
C ALA A 132 -28.34 -10.32 7.01
N GLY A 133 -28.45 -9.17 6.37
CA GLY A 133 -29.28 -8.08 6.86
C GLY A 133 -30.68 -8.64 7.03
N ALA A 134 -31.12 -8.72 8.29
CA ALA A 134 -32.50 -8.97 8.63
C ALA A 134 -33.31 -7.73 8.22
N GLY A 135 -34.41 -7.99 7.57
CA GLY A 135 -35.36 -7.09 6.96
C GLY A 135 -35.95 -6.00 7.81
#